data_26abe008c0e4f3fe840d7ed070febb96
#
_entry.id   26abe008c0e4f3fe840d7ed070febb96
#
_cell.length_a   1.000
_cell.length_b   1.000
_cell.length_c   1.000
_cell.angle_alpha   90.00
_cell.angle_beta   90.00
_cell.angle_gamma   90.00
#
_symmetry.space_group_name_H-M   'P 1'
#
loop_
_entity.id
_entity.type
_entity.pdbx_description
1 polymer ?
#
loop_
_entity_poly.entity_id
_entity_poly.type
_entity_poly.pdbx_seq_one_letter_code
_entity_poly.pdbx_strand_id
1 'polypeptide(L)'
;MYSLMINMRSFIAANAKALNRFNRTLPKCHIRKTDRSVACLQAGRLMQAALALVLCLLSVQCAVAEAFVPVRATATRIDQFGDIVFDVKKTDLDQAGLEYGDSVDFRFSGGYEIKAVPYFSDFYGRKGTAILAFYMDEVVLGSVASNLNLVVGIEPGETAIMTLAQRGRYREEYKAYNINDARYRMEGQTDAAFINAREVTAGGIRPGRLYRGSTPFDPAFGRIELMGSYIEAHSIGGILNLANGQAEMKAGEGLPDYTSDMIEQGRVLTCHLGVDYTEPAAMRSIGEGLDRLMELEGSWLIHCSLGRDRTGVICAVVEALCGATYDEIVQDYMISYDLLHNIDMNPESLQYRLFKMRIDDILAAIFGTEIEALPGIDLRLAARDYLMRCGMTGDKIDKLERLLVSD
;
A
#
# COMPACT_ATOMS: atom_id res chain seq x y z
N MET A 1 -2.75 -3.44 -35.63
CA MET A 1 -2.27 -4.21 -36.79
C MET A 1 -1.28 -3.42 -37.68
N TYR A 2 -1.54 -2.19 -38.07
CA TYR A 2 -0.64 -1.41 -38.95
C TYR A 2 0.73 -1.07 -38.31
N SER A 3 0.79 -0.75 -37.03
CA SER A 3 2.04 -0.44 -36.31
C SER A 3 2.97 -1.66 -36.14
N LEU A 4 2.40 -2.87 -35.98
CA LEU A 4 3.16 -4.13 -35.88
C LEU A 4 3.81 -4.50 -37.21
N MET A 5 3.13 -4.24 -38.35
CA MET A 5 3.68 -4.51 -39.69
C MET A 5 4.84 -3.58 -40.05
N ILE A 6 4.85 -2.36 -39.56
CA ILE A 6 5.96 -1.39 -39.79
C ILE A 6 7.20 -1.81 -39.00
N ASN A 7 7.04 -2.24 -37.73
CA ASN A 7 8.16 -2.74 -36.92
C ASN A 7 8.74 -4.07 -37.46
N MET A 8 7.93 -4.96 -37.98
CA MET A 8 8.41 -6.22 -38.61
C MET A 8 9.20 -5.95 -39.88
N ARG A 9 8.80 -5.02 -40.73
CA ARG A 9 9.58 -4.66 -41.94
C ARG A 9 10.95 -4.05 -41.62
N SER A 10 11.02 -3.21 -40.59
CA SER A 10 12.29 -2.61 -40.11
C SER A 10 13.20 -3.67 -39.48
N PHE A 11 12.68 -4.64 -38.75
CA PHE A 11 13.44 -5.74 -38.16
C PHE A 11 13.98 -6.71 -39.22
N ILE A 12 13.18 -7.06 -40.24
CA ILE A 12 13.62 -7.90 -41.37
C ILE A 12 14.69 -7.22 -42.20
N ALA A 13 14.58 -5.90 -42.43
CA ALA A 13 15.57 -5.14 -43.15
C ALA A 13 16.91 -4.98 -42.40
N ALA A 14 16.86 -4.85 -41.07
CA ALA A 14 18.06 -4.79 -40.23
C ALA A 14 18.80 -6.12 -40.19
N ASN A 15 18.10 -7.24 -40.12
CA ASN A 15 18.70 -8.57 -40.08
C ASN A 15 19.21 -9.02 -41.46
N ALA A 16 18.61 -8.60 -42.58
CA ALA A 16 19.13 -8.84 -43.92
C ALA A 16 20.49 -8.10 -44.17
N LYS A 17 20.67 -6.90 -43.59
CA LYS A 17 21.96 -6.18 -43.63
C LYS A 17 23.04 -6.86 -42.77
N ALA A 18 22.67 -7.46 -41.62
CA ALA A 18 23.60 -8.21 -40.78
C ALA A 18 24.05 -9.51 -41.48
N LEU A 19 23.13 -10.23 -42.15
CA LEU A 19 23.44 -11.45 -42.90
C LEU A 19 24.38 -11.18 -44.08
N ASN A 20 24.21 -10.05 -44.78
CA ASN A 20 25.10 -9.64 -45.89
C ASN A 20 26.50 -9.21 -45.41
N ARG A 21 26.65 -8.70 -44.21
CA ARG A 21 27.95 -8.43 -43.57
C ARG A 21 28.68 -9.72 -43.19
N PHE A 22 27.97 -10.70 -42.64
CA PHE A 22 28.53 -12.00 -42.25
C PHE A 22 29.06 -12.79 -43.45
N ASN A 23 28.37 -12.76 -44.59
CA ASN A 23 28.83 -13.40 -45.83
C ASN A 23 30.11 -12.81 -46.47
N ARG A 24 30.51 -11.57 -46.06
CA ARG A 24 31.74 -10.92 -46.58
C ARG A 24 32.98 -11.22 -45.74
N THR A 25 32.87 -11.86 -44.59
CA THR A 25 33.97 -12.10 -43.63
C THR A 25 34.45 -13.53 -43.58
N LEU A 26 33.91 -14.46 -44.41
CA LEU A 26 34.36 -15.84 -44.45
C LEU A 26 35.68 -15.96 -45.23
N PRO A 27 36.73 -16.61 -44.68
CA PRO A 27 38.02 -16.81 -45.34
C PRO A 27 37.85 -17.72 -46.54
N LYS A 28 38.50 -17.35 -47.67
CA LYS A 28 38.54 -18.15 -48.90
C LYS A 28 39.40 -19.39 -48.66
N CYS A 29 38.75 -20.51 -48.33
CA CYS A 29 39.41 -21.80 -48.22
C CYS A 29 39.38 -22.51 -49.61
N HIS A 30 40.53 -22.89 -50.12
CA HIS A 30 40.68 -23.61 -51.38
C HIS A 30 40.41 -25.10 -51.17
N ILE A 31 39.20 -25.54 -51.51
CA ILE A 31 38.81 -26.99 -51.53
C ILE A 31 38.26 -27.36 -52.93
N ARG A 32 38.65 -28.51 -53.42
CA ARG A 32 38.37 -29.04 -54.78
C ARG A 32 36.85 -29.11 -55.10
N LYS A 33 36.52 -28.92 -56.39
CA LYS A 33 35.18 -28.59 -56.94
C LYS A 33 34.07 -29.64 -56.85
N THR A 34 34.29 -30.82 -56.27
CA THR A 34 33.29 -31.92 -56.34
C THR A 34 32.49 -32.16 -55.05
N ASP A 35 32.94 -31.67 -53.87
CA ASP A 35 32.21 -31.91 -52.61
C ASP A 35 31.41 -30.69 -52.06
N ARG A 36 31.52 -29.57 -52.72
CA ARG A 36 30.90 -28.30 -52.24
C ARG A 36 29.39 -28.20 -52.46
N SER A 37 28.84 -28.90 -53.42
CA SER A 37 27.42 -28.73 -53.76
C SER A 37 26.47 -29.40 -52.75
N VAL A 38 26.88 -30.56 -52.21
CA VAL A 38 26.04 -31.31 -51.27
C VAL A 38 26.09 -30.75 -49.85
N ALA A 39 27.30 -30.40 -49.39
CA ALA A 39 27.47 -29.82 -48.04
C ALA A 39 26.85 -28.43 -47.93
N CYS A 40 26.93 -27.58 -48.95
CA CYS A 40 26.31 -26.26 -48.96
C CYS A 40 24.79 -26.32 -49.05
N LEU A 41 24.19 -27.30 -49.76
CA LEU A 41 22.78 -27.54 -49.84
C LEU A 41 22.21 -28.15 -48.52
N GLN A 42 22.97 -29.00 -47.84
CA GLN A 42 22.58 -29.54 -46.52
C GLN A 42 22.65 -28.47 -45.44
N ALA A 43 23.71 -27.65 -45.41
CA ALA A 43 23.81 -26.54 -44.44
C ALA A 43 22.71 -25.48 -44.67
N GLY A 44 22.36 -25.15 -45.90
CA GLY A 44 21.26 -24.28 -46.26
C GLY A 44 19.86 -24.82 -45.81
N ARG A 45 19.65 -26.13 -46.00
CA ARG A 45 18.40 -26.80 -45.53
C ARG A 45 18.28 -26.89 -44.00
N LEU A 46 19.38 -27.16 -43.29
CA LEU A 46 19.44 -27.16 -41.83
C LEU A 46 19.18 -25.78 -41.27
N MET A 47 19.76 -24.73 -41.87
CA MET A 47 19.55 -23.35 -41.46
C MET A 47 18.13 -22.84 -41.73
N GLN A 48 17.51 -23.25 -42.86
CA GLN A 48 16.11 -22.99 -43.17
C GLN A 48 15.16 -23.73 -42.20
N ALA A 49 15.45 -24.98 -41.88
CA ALA A 49 14.68 -25.73 -40.87
C ALA A 49 14.80 -25.17 -39.48
N ALA A 50 16.00 -24.74 -39.05
CA ALA A 50 16.21 -24.07 -37.77
C ALA A 50 15.49 -22.72 -37.71
N LEU A 51 15.54 -21.91 -38.76
CA LEU A 51 14.82 -20.65 -38.86
C LEU A 51 13.30 -20.84 -38.86
N ALA A 52 12.79 -21.86 -39.55
CA ALA A 52 11.37 -22.21 -39.54
C ALA A 52 10.93 -22.71 -38.15
N LEU A 53 11.76 -23.48 -37.45
CA LEU A 53 11.49 -23.94 -36.08
C LEU A 53 11.48 -22.76 -35.08
N VAL A 54 12.41 -21.83 -35.19
CA VAL A 54 12.44 -20.59 -34.37
C VAL A 54 11.25 -19.69 -34.67
N LEU A 55 10.85 -19.55 -35.92
CA LEU A 55 9.65 -18.82 -36.32
C LEU A 55 8.35 -19.51 -35.85
N CYS A 56 8.32 -20.87 -35.89
CA CYS A 56 7.22 -21.62 -35.32
C CYS A 56 7.16 -21.51 -33.79
N LEU A 57 8.30 -21.58 -33.10
CA LEU A 57 8.36 -21.38 -31.62
C LEU A 57 7.98 -19.96 -31.24
N LEU A 58 8.39 -18.96 -31.99
CA LEU A 58 7.98 -17.56 -31.78
C LEU A 58 6.48 -17.34 -32.11
N SER A 59 5.92 -18.04 -33.12
CA SER A 59 4.50 -17.94 -33.42
C SER A 59 3.64 -18.71 -32.41
N VAL A 60 4.13 -19.80 -31.83
CA VAL A 60 3.45 -20.53 -30.76
C VAL A 60 3.49 -19.74 -29.45
N GLN A 61 4.57 -19.01 -29.15
CA GLN A 61 4.60 -18.08 -28.00
C GLN A 61 3.73 -16.81 -28.22
N CYS A 62 3.45 -16.42 -29.46
CA CYS A 62 2.51 -15.34 -29.78
C CYS A 62 1.03 -15.79 -29.86
N ALA A 63 0.76 -17.10 -29.89
CA ALA A 63 -0.57 -17.64 -30.21
C ALA A 63 -1.40 -18.11 -29.01
N VAL A 64 -0.88 -17.93 -27.76
CA VAL A 64 -1.67 -18.17 -26.54
C VAL A 64 -1.58 -16.92 -25.63
N ALA A 65 -1.87 -15.77 -26.19
CA ALA A 65 -2.52 -14.75 -25.40
C ALA A 65 -3.99 -15.17 -25.34
N GLU A 66 -4.41 -15.86 -24.29
CA GLU A 66 -5.83 -16.10 -24.03
C GLU A 66 -6.58 -14.80 -24.20
N ALA A 67 -7.55 -14.79 -25.12
CA ALA A 67 -8.31 -13.60 -25.43
C ALA A 67 -9.08 -13.22 -24.17
N PHE A 68 -8.72 -12.07 -23.56
CA PHE A 68 -9.43 -11.54 -22.39
C PHE A 68 -10.92 -11.41 -22.71
N VAL A 69 -11.77 -11.92 -21.83
CA VAL A 69 -13.23 -11.80 -21.91
C VAL A 69 -13.68 -10.65 -21.00
N PRO A 70 -14.33 -9.59 -21.53
CA PRO A 70 -14.84 -8.50 -20.70
C PRO A 70 -15.74 -9.02 -19.57
N VAL A 71 -15.49 -8.57 -18.34
CA VAL A 71 -16.31 -8.93 -17.18
C VAL A 71 -17.39 -7.87 -16.98
N ARG A 72 -18.64 -8.31 -16.92
CA ARG A 72 -19.75 -7.47 -16.50
C ARG A 72 -20.01 -7.69 -15.02
N ALA A 73 -20.07 -6.60 -14.27
CA ALA A 73 -20.32 -6.61 -12.83
C ALA A 73 -21.36 -5.55 -12.47
N THR A 74 -22.13 -5.79 -11.39
CA THR A 74 -23.10 -4.84 -10.84
C THR A 74 -22.59 -4.34 -9.50
N ALA A 75 -22.64 -3.03 -9.27
CA ALA A 75 -22.38 -2.44 -7.96
C ALA A 75 -23.49 -2.88 -6.99
N THR A 76 -23.15 -3.62 -5.96
CA THR A 76 -24.12 -4.13 -4.96
C THR A 76 -24.32 -3.16 -3.82
N ARG A 77 -23.24 -2.49 -3.40
CA ARG A 77 -23.24 -1.47 -2.35
C ARG A 77 -22.04 -0.55 -2.50
N ILE A 78 -22.15 0.60 -1.85
CA ILE A 78 -21.02 1.48 -1.55
C ILE A 78 -20.73 1.29 -0.06
N ASP A 79 -19.50 1.02 0.29
CA ASP A 79 -19.13 0.82 1.68
C ASP A 79 -18.87 2.15 2.41
N GLN A 80 -18.54 2.07 3.70
CA GLN A 80 -18.29 3.24 4.55
C GLN A 80 -17.07 4.07 4.14
N PHE A 81 -16.19 3.53 3.29
CA PHE A 81 -15.02 4.21 2.75
C PHE A 81 -15.27 4.81 1.36
N GLY A 82 -16.45 4.56 0.79
CA GLY A 82 -16.82 4.99 -0.55
C GLY A 82 -16.29 4.07 -1.65
N ASP A 83 -15.95 2.84 -1.28
CA ASP A 83 -15.53 1.82 -2.23
C ASP A 83 -16.75 1.10 -2.83
N ILE A 84 -16.68 0.80 -4.12
CA ILE A 84 -17.75 0.17 -4.91
C ILE A 84 -17.57 -1.34 -4.87
N VAL A 85 -18.49 -2.05 -4.23
CA VAL A 85 -18.47 -3.51 -4.14
C VAL A 85 -19.31 -4.12 -5.25
N PHE A 86 -18.75 -5.12 -5.94
CA PHE A 86 -19.36 -5.76 -7.09
C PHE A 86 -19.93 -7.16 -6.77
N ASP A 87 -20.89 -7.61 -7.58
CA ASP A 87 -21.55 -8.94 -7.52
C ASP A 87 -20.71 -10.08 -8.11
N VAL A 88 -19.51 -9.80 -8.60
CA VAL A 88 -18.58 -10.79 -9.18
C VAL A 88 -17.61 -11.31 -8.13
N LYS A 89 -17.10 -12.52 -8.35
CA LYS A 89 -16.11 -13.18 -7.50
C LYS A 89 -14.71 -13.08 -8.12
N LYS A 90 -13.68 -13.31 -7.30
CA LYS A 90 -12.31 -13.44 -7.79
C LYS A 90 -12.19 -14.48 -8.91
N THR A 91 -12.89 -15.61 -8.76
CA THR A 91 -12.91 -16.68 -9.77
C THR A 91 -13.43 -16.23 -11.14
N ASP A 92 -14.33 -15.25 -11.20
CA ASP A 92 -14.84 -14.71 -12.46
C ASP A 92 -13.77 -13.85 -13.14
N LEU A 93 -12.99 -13.08 -12.36
CA LEU A 93 -11.84 -12.32 -12.86
C LEU A 93 -10.73 -13.27 -13.36
N ASP A 94 -10.45 -14.35 -12.62
CA ASP A 94 -9.45 -15.35 -13.00
C ASP A 94 -9.86 -16.08 -14.29
N GLN A 95 -11.15 -16.46 -14.44
CA GLN A 95 -11.69 -17.09 -15.67
C GLN A 95 -11.69 -16.15 -16.87
N ALA A 96 -11.84 -14.83 -16.61
CA ALA A 96 -11.69 -13.81 -17.65
C ALA A 96 -10.22 -13.60 -18.06
N GLY A 97 -9.28 -14.19 -17.33
CA GLY A 97 -7.86 -14.10 -17.57
C GLY A 97 -7.20 -12.85 -16.99
N LEU A 98 -7.78 -12.21 -15.95
CA LEU A 98 -7.11 -11.14 -15.21
C LEU A 98 -6.10 -11.72 -14.23
N GLU A 99 -4.93 -11.05 -14.14
CA GLU A 99 -3.89 -11.37 -13.20
C GLU A 99 -3.55 -10.11 -12.37
N TYR A 100 -3.13 -10.31 -11.12
CA TYR A 100 -2.62 -9.18 -10.32
C TYR A 100 -1.45 -8.48 -11.02
N GLY A 101 -1.49 -7.14 -11.01
CA GLY A 101 -0.57 -6.29 -11.73
C GLY A 101 -1.01 -5.94 -13.15
N ASP A 102 -2.18 -6.42 -13.60
CA ASP A 102 -2.80 -5.95 -14.84
C ASP A 102 -3.39 -4.54 -14.68
N SER A 103 -3.60 -3.88 -15.80
CA SER A 103 -4.33 -2.61 -15.90
C SER A 103 -5.72 -2.85 -16.48
N VAL A 104 -6.76 -2.33 -15.81
CA VAL A 104 -8.17 -2.55 -16.15
C VAL A 104 -8.86 -1.23 -16.44
N ASP A 105 -9.64 -1.17 -17.51
CA ASP A 105 -10.54 -0.05 -17.80
C ASP A 105 -11.97 -0.41 -17.37
N PHE A 106 -12.65 0.55 -16.76
CA PHE A 106 -14.05 0.45 -16.35
C PHE A 106 -14.91 1.36 -17.20
N ARG A 107 -16.08 0.86 -17.63
CA ARG A 107 -17.15 1.64 -18.22
C ARG A 107 -18.46 1.33 -17.49
N PHE A 108 -19.02 2.32 -16.83
CA PHE A 108 -20.29 2.23 -16.10
C PHE A 108 -21.49 2.53 -17.00
N SER A 109 -22.65 1.94 -16.67
CA SER A 109 -23.91 2.16 -17.39
C SER A 109 -24.36 3.62 -17.39
N GLY A 110 -24.02 4.39 -16.36
CA GLY A 110 -24.21 5.85 -16.28
C GLY A 110 -23.32 6.67 -17.20
N GLY A 111 -22.41 6.04 -17.97
CA GLY A 111 -21.50 6.69 -18.92
C GLY A 111 -20.16 7.13 -18.32
N TYR A 112 -19.91 6.91 -17.05
CA TYR A 112 -18.63 7.20 -16.42
C TYR A 112 -17.57 6.15 -16.81
N GLU A 113 -16.35 6.59 -17.04
CA GLU A 113 -15.21 5.71 -17.35
C GLU A 113 -14.05 5.97 -16.39
N ILE A 114 -13.42 4.90 -15.91
CA ILE A 114 -12.14 4.96 -15.18
C ILE A 114 -11.15 4.12 -15.96
N LYS A 115 -9.98 4.68 -16.25
CA LYS A 115 -8.98 4.02 -17.11
C LYS A 115 -7.71 3.69 -16.37
N ALA A 116 -7.06 2.64 -16.87
CA ALA A 116 -5.74 2.20 -16.39
C ALA A 116 -5.70 1.90 -14.89
N VAL A 117 -6.78 1.34 -14.34
CA VAL A 117 -6.88 0.95 -12.92
C VAL A 117 -6.00 -0.26 -12.65
N PRO A 118 -5.07 -0.22 -11.69
CA PRO A 118 -4.32 -1.41 -11.26
C PRO A 118 -5.24 -2.46 -10.65
N TYR A 119 -4.99 -3.74 -10.95
CA TYR A 119 -5.62 -4.86 -10.27
C TYR A 119 -4.65 -5.43 -9.23
N PHE A 120 -4.97 -5.28 -7.94
CA PHE A 120 -4.14 -5.69 -6.81
C PHE A 120 -4.91 -6.55 -5.80
N SER A 121 -4.22 -7.08 -4.80
CA SER A 121 -4.83 -7.83 -3.70
C SER A 121 -5.29 -6.93 -2.54
N ASP A 122 -4.90 -5.65 -2.54
CA ASP A 122 -5.23 -4.67 -1.50
C ASP A 122 -5.05 -3.26 -2.08
N PHE A 123 -5.38 -2.22 -1.30
CA PHE A 123 -5.31 -0.82 -1.69
C PHE A 123 -3.90 -0.25 -1.47
N TYR A 124 -3.04 -0.42 -2.46
CA TYR A 124 -1.67 0.10 -2.47
C TYR A 124 -1.51 1.21 -3.50
N GLY A 125 -0.72 2.22 -3.17
CA GLY A 125 -0.41 3.31 -4.10
C GLY A 125 -0.53 4.70 -3.46
N ARG A 126 -0.51 5.72 -4.30
CA ARG A 126 -0.70 7.12 -3.88
C ARG A 126 -2.14 7.40 -3.47
N LYS A 127 -2.33 8.34 -2.55
CA LYS A 127 -3.67 8.84 -2.17
C LYS A 127 -4.47 9.23 -3.42
N GLY A 128 -5.72 8.76 -3.49
CA GLY A 128 -6.63 9.02 -4.60
C GLY A 128 -6.46 8.12 -5.83
N THR A 129 -5.46 7.22 -5.85
CA THR A 129 -5.32 6.24 -6.94
C THR A 129 -6.46 5.22 -6.85
N ALA A 130 -7.24 5.08 -7.95
CA ALA A 130 -8.25 4.05 -8.05
C ALA A 130 -7.59 2.67 -8.18
N ILE A 131 -8.08 1.68 -7.43
CA ILE A 131 -7.59 0.29 -7.41
C ILE A 131 -8.78 -0.65 -7.57
N LEU A 132 -8.67 -1.64 -8.45
CA LEU A 132 -9.49 -2.84 -8.41
C LEU A 132 -8.81 -3.82 -7.46
N ALA A 133 -9.49 -4.17 -6.36
CA ALA A 133 -8.95 -5.09 -5.37
C ALA A 133 -9.84 -6.31 -5.18
N PHE A 134 -9.22 -7.44 -4.80
CA PHE A 134 -9.93 -8.53 -4.13
C PHE A 134 -9.58 -8.44 -2.64
N TYR A 135 -10.50 -7.88 -1.87
CA TYR A 135 -10.28 -7.51 -0.48
C TYR A 135 -11.43 -8.05 0.40
N MET A 136 -11.10 -8.71 1.50
CA MET A 136 -12.08 -9.32 2.42
C MET A 136 -13.14 -10.20 1.69
N ASP A 137 -12.66 -11.05 0.77
CA ASP A 137 -13.48 -11.98 -0.04
C ASP A 137 -14.45 -11.30 -1.03
N GLU A 138 -14.26 -10.01 -1.31
CA GLU A 138 -15.07 -9.24 -2.24
C GLU A 138 -14.23 -8.61 -3.35
N VAL A 139 -14.84 -8.40 -4.52
CA VAL A 139 -14.26 -7.62 -5.60
C VAL A 139 -14.71 -6.17 -5.44
N VAL A 140 -13.73 -5.30 -5.24
CA VAL A 140 -13.95 -3.92 -4.83
C VAL A 140 -13.19 -2.96 -5.76
N LEU A 141 -13.83 -1.89 -6.18
CA LEU A 141 -13.18 -0.75 -6.82
C LEU A 141 -13.23 0.43 -5.86
N GLY A 142 -12.09 0.80 -5.34
CA GLY A 142 -11.98 1.89 -4.40
C GLY A 142 -10.77 2.77 -4.68
N SER A 143 -10.43 3.65 -3.76
CA SER A 143 -9.23 4.48 -3.90
C SER A 143 -8.39 4.50 -2.62
N VAL A 144 -7.08 4.62 -2.83
CA VAL A 144 -6.12 4.66 -1.73
C VAL A 144 -6.34 5.92 -0.88
N ALA A 145 -6.63 5.72 0.41
CA ALA A 145 -6.79 6.79 1.40
C ALA A 145 -7.70 7.96 0.94
N SER A 146 -8.77 7.65 0.17
CA SER A 146 -9.70 8.62 -0.38
C SER A 146 -11.05 7.94 -0.63
N ASN A 147 -12.12 8.71 -0.76
CA ASN A 147 -13.45 8.20 -1.08
C ASN A 147 -13.69 8.31 -2.59
N LEU A 148 -13.59 7.18 -3.30
CA LEU A 148 -13.77 7.14 -4.76
C LEU A 148 -15.17 7.58 -5.16
N ASN A 149 -16.21 7.15 -4.42
CA ASN A 149 -17.60 7.40 -4.81
C ASN A 149 -18.02 8.87 -4.72
N LEU A 150 -17.35 9.70 -3.90
CA LEU A 150 -17.54 11.15 -3.92
C LEU A 150 -17.16 11.78 -5.28
N VAL A 151 -16.27 11.11 -6.02
CA VAL A 151 -15.80 11.60 -7.34
C VAL A 151 -16.64 11.03 -8.46
N VAL A 152 -16.98 9.74 -8.40
CA VAL A 152 -17.62 9.02 -9.52
C VAL A 152 -19.14 8.97 -9.42
N GLY A 153 -19.73 9.04 -8.20
CA GLY A 153 -21.17 9.09 -7.96
C GLY A 153 -21.93 7.84 -8.42
N ILE A 154 -21.33 6.67 -8.28
CA ILE A 154 -21.97 5.40 -8.67
C ILE A 154 -23.02 5.01 -7.63
N GLU A 155 -24.18 4.55 -8.11
CA GLU A 155 -25.27 4.08 -7.27
C GLU A 155 -25.36 2.54 -7.27
N PRO A 156 -25.78 1.91 -6.16
CA PRO A 156 -26.06 0.48 -6.15
C PRO A 156 -27.08 0.11 -7.24
N GLY A 157 -26.80 -0.96 -7.99
CA GLY A 157 -27.56 -1.41 -9.15
C GLY A 157 -26.97 -0.98 -10.50
N GLU A 158 -26.03 -0.01 -10.53
CA GLU A 158 -25.31 0.31 -11.76
C GLU A 158 -24.40 -0.83 -12.19
N THR A 159 -24.30 -1.04 -13.52
CA THR A 159 -23.42 -2.07 -14.08
C THR A 159 -22.14 -1.44 -14.61
N ALA A 160 -21.02 -2.16 -14.44
CA ALA A 160 -19.74 -1.85 -15.01
C ALA A 160 -19.30 -2.95 -16.00
N ILE A 161 -18.60 -2.54 -17.04
CA ILE A 161 -17.85 -3.46 -17.92
C ILE A 161 -16.37 -3.22 -17.64
N MET A 162 -15.70 -4.27 -17.20
CA MET A 162 -14.26 -4.29 -16.95
C MET A 162 -13.58 -4.87 -18.21
N THR A 163 -12.56 -4.18 -18.71
CA THR A 163 -11.75 -4.61 -19.85
C THR A 163 -10.29 -4.55 -19.53
N LEU A 164 -9.50 -5.52 -20.01
CA LEU A 164 -8.05 -5.48 -19.88
C LEU A 164 -7.48 -4.35 -20.73
N ALA A 165 -6.92 -3.32 -20.09
CA ALA A 165 -6.28 -2.22 -20.78
C ALA A 165 -4.84 -2.57 -21.19
N GLN A 166 -4.07 -3.15 -20.26
CA GLN A 166 -2.70 -3.60 -20.53
C GLN A 166 -2.28 -4.72 -19.57
N ARG A 167 -1.80 -5.83 -20.13
CA ARG A 167 -1.28 -6.98 -19.39
C ARG A 167 0.00 -6.61 -18.63
N GLY A 168 0.02 -6.89 -17.31
CA GLY A 168 1.20 -6.76 -16.45
C GLY A 168 1.78 -5.35 -16.34
N ARG A 169 0.99 -4.29 -16.61
CA ARG A 169 1.45 -2.89 -16.53
C ARG A 169 2.02 -2.56 -15.15
N TYR A 170 1.42 -3.09 -14.09
CA TYR A 170 1.74 -2.81 -12.69
C TYR A 170 2.35 -4.03 -11.98
N ARG A 171 2.92 -4.99 -12.75
CA ARG A 171 3.41 -6.26 -12.19
C ARG A 171 4.58 -6.07 -11.23
N GLU A 172 5.47 -5.14 -11.49
CA GLU A 172 6.62 -4.90 -10.61
C GLU A 172 6.19 -4.18 -9.32
N GLU A 173 5.27 -3.22 -9.43
CA GLU A 173 4.65 -2.58 -8.27
C GLU A 173 3.87 -3.61 -7.43
N TYR A 174 3.08 -4.47 -8.06
CA TYR A 174 2.36 -5.53 -7.35
C TYR A 174 3.31 -6.48 -6.61
N LYS A 175 4.40 -6.90 -7.23
CA LYS A 175 5.42 -7.72 -6.55
C LYS A 175 6.02 -7.02 -5.34
N ALA A 176 6.29 -5.72 -5.45
CA ALA A 176 6.83 -4.93 -4.36
C ALA A 176 5.82 -4.76 -3.21
N TYR A 177 4.52 -4.65 -3.53
CA TYR A 177 3.45 -4.60 -2.54
C TYR A 177 3.06 -5.96 -1.96
N ASN A 178 3.52 -7.08 -2.55
CA ASN A 178 3.24 -8.41 -2.05
C ASN A 178 4.09 -8.70 -0.80
N ILE A 179 3.54 -8.35 0.35
CA ILE A 179 4.16 -8.44 1.67
C ILE A 179 3.52 -9.53 2.52
N ASN A 180 4.20 -9.96 3.57
CA ASN A 180 3.67 -10.93 4.52
C ASN A 180 2.38 -10.41 5.15
N ASP A 181 1.41 -11.30 5.33
CA ASP A 181 0.16 -10.94 5.99
C ASP A 181 0.40 -10.75 7.50
N ALA A 182 0.20 -9.52 7.96
CA ALA A 182 0.42 -9.14 9.35
C ALA A 182 -0.51 -9.86 10.35
N ARG A 183 -1.54 -10.58 9.91
CA ARG A 183 -2.38 -11.42 10.79
C ARG A 183 -1.61 -12.63 11.33
N TYR A 184 -0.60 -13.06 10.61
CA TYR A 184 0.19 -14.24 10.95
C TYR A 184 1.58 -13.85 11.42
N ARG A 185 2.05 -14.53 12.46
CA ARG A 185 3.39 -14.35 12.98
C ARG A 185 4.42 -14.94 12.01
N MET A 186 5.44 -14.18 11.68
CA MET A 186 6.54 -14.65 10.86
C MET A 186 7.50 -15.52 11.70
N GLU A 187 8.19 -16.45 11.03
CA GLU A 187 9.21 -17.26 11.68
C GLU A 187 10.32 -16.37 12.26
N GLY A 188 10.67 -16.60 13.52
CA GLY A 188 11.70 -15.83 14.24
C GLY A 188 11.28 -14.42 14.68
N GLN A 189 10.05 -13.98 14.40
CA GLN A 189 9.56 -12.68 14.84
C GLN A 189 9.39 -12.64 16.36
N THR A 190 9.94 -11.59 17.00
CA THR A 190 9.78 -11.36 18.45
C THR A 190 8.34 -10.96 18.80
N ASP A 191 7.96 -11.07 20.08
CA ASP A 191 6.65 -10.62 20.55
C ASP A 191 6.42 -9.14 20.27
N ALA A 192 7.38 -8.28 20.62
CA ALA A 192 7.30 -6.85 20.38
C ALA A 192 7.14 -6.50 18.88
N ALA A 193 7.85 -7.21 18.00
CA ALA A 193 7.69 -7.03 16.55
C ALA A 193 6.32 -7.50 16.06
N PHE A 194 5.83 -8.65 16.54
CA PHE A 194 4.51 -9.16 16.16
C PHE A 194 3.36 -8.22 16.58
N ILE A 195 3.43 -7.65 17.78
CA ILE A 195 2.44 -6.66 18.24
C ILE A 195 2.75 -5.23 17.75
N ASN A 196 3.84 -5.02 17.01
CA ASN A 196 4.31 -3.72 16.54
C ASN A 196 4.43 -2.69 17.67
N ALA A 197 4.79 -3.14 18.89
CA ALA A 197 4.88 -2.29 20.06
C ALA A 197 6.28 -1.75 20.27
N ARG A 198 6.38 -0.44 20.50
CA ARG A 198 7.63 0.25 20.79
C ARG A 198 7.41 1.63 21.41
N GLU A 199 8.47 2.17 21.98
CA GLU A 199 8.54 3.58 22.35
C GLU A 199 8.61 4.47 21.10
N VAL A 200 8.04 5.66 21.20
CA VAL A 200 8.21 6.75 20.24
C VAL A 200 9.20 7.73 20.83
N THR A 201 10.37 7.87 20.19
CA THR A 201 11.47 8.68 20.69
C THR A 201 12.01 9.68 19.66
N ALA A 202 11.33 9.81 18.51
CA ALA A 202 11.74 10.76 17.47
C ALA A 202 11.63 12.21 17.97
N GLY A 203 12.51 13.06 17.48
CA GLY A 203 12.61 14.44 17.93
C GLY A 203 13.04 14.53 19.40
N GLY A 204 12.38 15.38 20.16
CA GLY A 204 12.64 15.58 21.58
C GLY A 204 11.80 14.72 22.53
N ILE A 205 11.07 13.74 22.06
CA ILE A 205 10.20 12.88 22.90
C ILE A 205 11.07 12.04 23.83
N ARG A 206 10.81 12.15 25.13
CA ARG A 206 11.58 11.44 26.15
C ARG A 206 11.17 9.96 26.23
N PRO A 207 12.15 9.07 26.45
CA PRO A 207 11.85 7.67 26.72
C PRO A 207 10.84 7.50 27.86
N GLY A 208 9.96 6.49 27.73
CA GLY A 208 8.93 6.20 28.72
C GLY A 208 7.71 7.11 28.69
N ARG A 209 7.57 8.03 27.74
CA ARG A 209 6.41 8.94 27.64
C ARG A 209 5.36 8.48 26.65
N LEU A 210 5.78 8.09 25.48
CA LEU A 210 4.86 7.72 24.38
C LEU A 210 5.23 6.37 23.81
N TYR A 211 4.22 5.53 23.64
CA TYR A 211 4.31 4.20 23.05
C TYR A 211 3.34 4.11 21.89
N ARG A 212 3.63 3.22 20.96
CA ARG A 212 2.73 2.86 19.87
C ARG A 212 2.67 1.34 19.69
N GLY A 213 1.56 0.82 19.13
CA GLY A 213 1.39 -0.61 18.93
C GLY A 213 0.11 -0.99 18.22
N SER A 214 -0.12 -2.30 18.05
CA SER A 214 -1.37 -2.85 17.56
C SER A 214 -2.48 -2.81 18.63
N THR A 215 -3.70 -3.14 18.23
CA THR A 215 -4.85 -3.13 19.17
C THR A 215 -4.70 -4.17 20.28
N PRO A 216 -4.94 -3.79 21.55
CA PRO A 216 -5.09 -4.74 22.65
C PRO A 216 -6.53 -5.28 22.81
N PHE A 217 -7.47 -4.94 21.91
CA PHE A 217 -8.89 -5.18 22.09
C PHE A 217 -9.53 -6.10 21.05
N ASP A 218 -8.83 -6.42 19.96
CA ASP A 218 -9.38 -7.19 18.85
C ASP A 218 -8.77 -8.61 18.82
N PRO A 219 -9.56 -9.67 19.07
CA PRO A 219 -9.08 -11.04 19.08
C PRO A 219 -8.67 -11.55 17.68
N ALA A 220 -9.13 -10.90 16.60
CA ALA A 220 -8.88 -11.36 15.23
C ALA A 220 -7.40 -11.44 14.87
N PHE A 221 -6.56 -10.69 15.57
CA PHE A 221 -5.12 -10.66 15.31
C PHE A 221 -4.28 -11.50 16.29
N GLY A 222 -4.89 -12.12 17.31
CA GLY A 222 -4.17 -12.95 18.29
C GLY A 222 -3.12 -12.19 19.11
N ARG A 223 -3.31 -10.88 19.37
CA ARG A 223 -2.34 -10.00 20.04
C ARG A 223 -2.74 -9.52 21.42
N ILE A 224 -3.95 -9.83 21.87
CA ILE A 224 -4.53 -9.30 23.11
C ILE A 224 -3.63 -9.54 24.33
N GLU A 225 -3.23 -10.79 24.57
CA GLU A 225 -2.38 -11.18 25.70
C GLU A 225 -1.01 -10.51 25.68
N LEU A 226 -0.39 -10.48 24.50
CA LEU A 226 0.94 -9.86 24.34
C LEU A 226 0.88 -8.35 24.52
N MET A 227 -0.15 -7.69 23.97
CA MET A 227 -0.35 -6.27 24.15
C MET A 227 -0.72 -5.92 25.59
N GLY A 228 -1.57 -6.72 26.25
CA GLY A 228 -1.89 -6.52 27.67
C GLY A 228 -0.65 -6.61 28.55
N SER A 229 0.17 -7.65 28.35
CA SER A 229 1.45 -7.80 29.05
C SER A 229 2.41 -6.65 28.79
N TYR A 230 2.46 -6.14 27.54
CA TYR A 230 3.26 -4.97 27.18
C TYR A 230 2.77 -3.70 27.90
N ILE A 231 1.47 -3.45 27.92
CA ILE A 231 0.84 -2.30 28.57
C ILE A 231 1.14 -2.32 30.07
N GLU A 232 0.99 -3.46 30.74
CA GLU A 232 1.26 -3.62 32.17
C GLU A 232 2.74 -3.44 32.48
N ALA A 233 3.64 -4.11 31.73
CA ALA A 233 5.09 -4.03 31.94
C ALA A 233 5.66 -2.61 31.80
N HIS A 234 5.06 -1.78 30.96
CA HIS A 234 5.48 -0.37 30.76
C HIS A 234 4.63 0.62 31.57
N SER A 235 3.74 0.12 32.45
CA SER A 235 2.88 0.96 33.30
C SER A 235 2.15 2.05 32.52
N ILE A 236 1.57 1.67 31.35
CA ILE A 236 0.83 2.60 30.50
C ILE A 236 -0.34 3.19 31.29
N GLY A 237 -0.37 4.51 31.41
CA GLY A 237 -1.39 5.22 32.18
C GLY A 237 -2.63 5.60 31.37
N GLY A 238 -2.48 5.81 30.05
CA GLY A 238 -3.58 6.17 29.15
C GLY A 238 -3.44 5.58 27.76
N ILE A 239 -4.55 5.26 27.13
CA ILE A 239 -4.59 4.70 25.78
C ILE A 239 -5.44 5.57 24.87
N LEU A 240 -4.90 5.96 23.69
CA LEU A 240 -5.65 6.54 22.59
C LEU A 240 -5.92 5.48 21.52
N ASN A 241 -7.16 5.02 21.48
CA ASN A 241 -7.63 4.01 20.54
C ASN A 241 -8.19 4.66 19.27
N LEU A 242 -7.52 4.47 18.14
CA LEU A 242 -7.88 5.01 16.84
C LEU A 242 -8.72 4.05 15.97
N ALA A 243 -9.02 2.85 16.45
CA ALA A 243 -9.62 1.78 15.65
C ALA A 243 -11.03 1.39 16.07
N ASN A 244 -11.19 1.03 17.34
CA ASN A 244 -12.39 0.36 17.84
C ASN A 244 -13.34 1.34 18.54
N GLY A 245 -14.65 1.10 18.43
CA GLY A 245 -15.65 1.77 19.25
C GLY A 245 -15.69 1.20 20.68
N GLN A 246 -16.33 1.93 21.62
CA GLN A 246 -16.47 1.46 22.99
C GLN A 246 -17.23 0.13 23.12
N ALA A 247 -18.21 -0.11 22.25
CA ALA A 247 -18.98 -1.34 22.25
C ALA A 247 -18.11 -2.55 21.86
N GLU A 248 -17.27 -2.39 20.86
CA GLU A 248 -16.36 -3.43 20.38
C GLU A 248 -15.29 -3.77 21.43
N MET A 249 -14.75 -2.77 22.13
CA MET A 249 -13.80 -2.98 23.23
C MET A 249 -14.42 -3.76 24.40
N LYS A 250 -15.66 -3.46 24.75
CA LYS A 250 -16.38 -4.15 25.85
C LYS A 250 -16.85 -5.56 25.49
N ALA A 251 -17.06 -5.83 24.21
CA ALA A 251 -17.42 -7.15 23.72
C ALA A 251 -16.24 -8.11 23.58
N GLY A 252 -15.00 -7.62 23.72
CA GLY A 252 -13.78 -8.41 23.61
C GLY A 252 -13.68 -9.43 24.75
N GLU A 253 -13.88 -10.72 24.44
CA GLU A 253 -13.63 -11.81 25.38
C GLU A 253 -12.11 -11.98 25.59
N GLY A 254 -11.70 -12.25 26.84
CA GLY A 254 -10.30 -12.60 27.15
C GLY A 254 -9.36 -11.41 27.27
N LEU A 255 -9.86 -10.22 27.61
CA LEU A 255 -8.98 -9.09 27.94
C LEU A 255 -8.23 -9.35 29.25
N PRO A 256 -6.89 -9.10 29.30
CA PRO A 256 -6.14 -9.13 30.55
C PRO A 256 -6.71 -8.14 31.59
N ASP A 257 -6.62 -8.51 32.87
CA ASP A 257 -7.20 -7.75 33.98
C ASP A 257 -6.76 -6.27 33.96
N TYR A 258 -5.47 -6.00 33.78
CA TYR A 258 -4.96 -4.62 33.70
C TYR A 258 -5.62 -3.80 32.58
N THR A 259 -5.83 -4.41 31.42
CA THR A 259 -6.47 -3.75 30.27
C THR A 259 -7.96 -3.52 30.52
N SER A 260 -8.64 -4.49 31.15
CA SER A 260 -10.04 -4.37 31.55
C SER A 260 -10.23 -3.25 32.56
N ASP A 261 -9.37 -3.19 33.58
CA ASP A 261 -9.36 -2.12 34.59
C ASP A 261 -9.17 -0.73 33.95
N MET A 262 -8.31 -0.61 32.93
CA MET A 262 -8.13 0.66 32.22
C MET A 262 -9.42 1.12 31.51
N ILE A 263 -10.18 0.19 30.92
CA ILE A 263 -11.48 0.50 30.30
C ILE A 263 -12.47 0.98 31.37
N GLU A 264 -12.59 0.27 32.48
CA GLU A 264 -13.51 0.58 33.58
C GLU A 264 -13.19 1.93 34.23
N GLN A 265 -11.91 2.25 34.37
CA GLN A 265 -11.43 3.52 34.91
C GLN A 265 -11.47 4.69 33.92
N GLY A 266 -11.94 4.47 32.67
CA GLY A 266 -12.01 5.50 31.64
C GLY A 266 -10.65 5.96 31.11
N ARG A 267 -9.61 5.15 31.28
CA ARG A 267 -8.24 5.43 30.78
C ARG A 267 -8.02 5.03 29.32
N VAL A 268 -9.04 4.48 28.65
CA VAL A 268 -9.04 4.20 27.21
C VAL A 268 -9.95 5.19 26.51
N LEU A 269 -9.35 6.03 25.69
CA LEU A 269 -10.03 7.09 24.94
C LEU A 269 -10.25 6.64 23.51
N THR A 270 -11.49 6.68 23.05
CA THR A 270 -11.83 6.27 21.68
C THR A 270 -11.81 7.49 20.75
N CYS A 271 -11.01 7.40 19.70
CA CYS A 271 -10.94 8.33 18.59
C CYS A 271 -11.05 7.51 17.31
N HIS A 272 -12.27 7.14 16.92
CA HIS A 272 -12.50 6.33 15.72
C HIS A 272 -12.17 7.13 14.47
N LEU A 273 -11.05 6.81 13.81
CA LEU A 273 -10.57 7.49 12.62
C LEU A 273 -10.80 6.67 11.35
N GLY A 274 -11.25 7.34 10.30
CA GLY A 274 -11.21 6.85 8.93
C GLY A 274 -9.81 6.96 8.33
N VAL A 275 -9.75 7.16 7.03
CA VAL A 275 -8.50 7.23 6.25
C VAL A 275 -8.15 8.65 5.79
N ASP A 276 -9.07 9.61 5.91
CA ASP A 276 -8.83 11.02 5.56
C ASP A 276 -8.71 11.88 6.83
N TYR A 277 -7.50 12.29 7.13
CA TYR A 277 -7.14 13.10 8.31
C TYR A 277 -7.37 14.59 8.11
N THR A 278 -7.83 15.00 6.92
CA THR A 278 -8.20 16.40 6.61
C THR A 278 -9.70 16.67 6.74
N GLU A 279 -10.50 15.62 6.91
CA GLU A 279 -11.93 15.77 7.16
C GLU A 279 -12.20 16.48 8.50
N PRO A 280 -13.15 17.44 8.55
CA PRO A 280 -13.43 18.19 9.77
C PRO A 280 -13.82 17.31 10.98
N ALA A 281 -14.49 16.17 10.74
CA ALA A 281 -14.85 15.24 11.80
C ALA A 281 -13.63 14.51 12.36
N ALA A 282 -12.74 14.02 11.48
CA ALA A 282 -11.50 13.38 11.86
C ALA A 282 -10.58 14.33 12.62
N MET A 283 -10.40 15.56 12.12
CA MET A 283 -9.60 16.59 12.79
C MET A 283 -10.11 16.88 14.21
N ARG A 284 -11.43 17.08 14.39
CA ARG A 284 -12.01 17.27 15.73
C ARG A 284 -11.74 16.09 16.66
N SER A 285 -11.95 14.85 16.17
CA SER A 285 -11.71 13.65 16.97
C SER A 285 -10.23 13.53 17.39
N ILE A 286 -9.29 13.91 16.53
CA ILE A 286 -7.86 13.93 16.84
C ILE A 286 -7.56 14.96 17.95
N GLY A 287 -8.04 16.20 17.80
CA GLY A 287 -7.83 17.25 18.78
C GLY A 287 -8.43 16.91 20.14
N GLU A 288 -9.68 16.43 20.17
CA GLU A 288 -10.36 16.00 21.41
C GLU A 288 -9.67 14.79 22.05
N GLY A 289 -9.23 13.82 21.23
CA GLY A 289 -8.52 12.64 21.71
C GLY A 289 -7.19 12.99 22.38
N LEU A 290 -6.37 13.82 21.76
CA LEU A 290 -5.11 14.28 22.31
C LEU A 290 -5.30 15.17 23.54
N ASP A 291 -6.30 16.06 23.53
CA ASP A 291 -6.64 16.90 24.67
C ASP A 291 -7.00 16.07 25.91
N ARG A 292 -7.87 15.10 25.75
CA ARG A 292 -8.25 14.19 26.85
C ARG A 292 -7.10 13.27 27.27
N LEU A 293 -6.23 12.85 26.36
CA LEU A 293 -5.07 12.02 26.68
C LEU A 293 -4.13 12.74 27.67
N MET A 294 -3.98 14.05 27.53
CA MET A 294 -3.18 14.89 28.45
C MET A 294 -3.75 15.01 29.87
N GLU A 295 -5.00 14.57 30.10
CA GLU A 295 -5.62 14.52 31.42
C GLU A 295 -5.27 13.23 32.17
N LEU A 296 -4.75 12.21 31.45
CA LEU A 296 -4.35 10.93 32.02
C LEU A 296 -2.89 10.96 32.45
N GLU A 297 -2.65 10.51 33.67
CA GLU A 297 -1.29 10.46 34.25
C GLU A 297 -0.48 9.29 33.65
N GLY A 298 0.85 9.43 33.68
CA GLY A 298 1.79 8.39 33.27
C GLY A 298 2.19 8.47 31.80
N SER A 299 2.54 7.32 31.26
CA SER A 299 2.88 7.15 29.84
C SER A 299 1.64 6.84 29.02
N TRP A 300 1.72 7.07 27.71
CA TRP A 300 0.59 6.89 26.81
C TRP A 300 0.88 5.89 25.71
N LEU A 301 -0.14 5.13 25.30
CA LEU A 301 -0.13 4.26 24.14
C LEU A 301 -1.10 4.81 23.08
N ILE A 302 -0.61 5.01 21.87
CA ILE A 302 -1.44 5.26 20.68
C ILE A 302 -1.50 3.99 19.84
N HIS A 303 -2.70 3.52 19.52
CA HIS A 303 -2.86 2.32 18.69
C HIS A 303 -4.00 2.41 17.68
N CYS A 304 -3.92 1.58 16.65
CA CYS A 304 -5.02 1.23 15.77
C CYS A 304 -5.07 -0.30 15.61
N SER A 305 -5.65 -0.85 14.58
CA SER A 305 -5.69 -2.32 14.40
C SER A 305 -4.30 -2.95 14.39
N LEU A 306 -3.39 -2.46 13.53
CA LEU A 306 -2.01 -2.95 13.40
C LEU A 306 -0.96 -2.02 14.03
N GLY A 307 -1.33 -0.84 14.52
CA GLY A 307 -0.35 0.15 14.98
C GLY A 307 0.50 0.76 13.86
N ARG A 308 0.11 0.58 12.62
CA ARG A 308 0.88 0.97 11.42
C ARG A 308 0.40 2.30 10.86
N ASP A 309 -0.77 2.34 10.21
CA ASP A 309 -1.23 3.48 9.40
C ASP A 309 -1.77 4.63 10.27
N ARG A 310 -2.97 4.50 10.86
CA ARG A 310 -3.59 5.54 11.69
C ARG A 310 -2.70 5.97 12.85
N THR A 311 -2.12 4.99 13.53
CA THR A 311 -1.16 5.22 14.60
C THR A 311 0.08 5.96 14.09
N GLY A 312 0.63 5.54 12.94
CA GLY A 312 1.80 6.18 12.35
C GLY A 312 1.57 7.64 12.01
N VAL A 313 0.38 8.00 11.50
CA VAL A 313 0.05 9.40 11.19
C VAL A 313 -0.06 10.26 12.45
N ILE A 314 -0.74 9.77 13.49
CA ILE A 314 -0.86 10.55 14.74
C ILE A 314 0.49 10.67 15.44
N CYS A 315 1.30 9.60 15.48
CA CYS A 315 2.67 9.69 15.99
C CYS A 315 3.51 10.69 15.18
N ALA A 316 3.44 10.67 13.85
CA ALA A 316 4.16 11.59 12.98
C ALA A 316 3.84 13.08 13.28
N VAL A 317 2.56 13.41 13.55
CA VAL A 317 2.15 14.75 13.95
C VAL A 317 2.76 15.14 15.32
N VAL A 318 2.72 14.21 16.28
CA VAL A 318 3.28 14.42 17.63
C VAL A 318 4.81 14.51 17.58
N GLU A 319 5.46 13.68 16.81
CA GLU A 319 6.92 13.71 16.56
C GLU A 319 7.36 15.04 15.94
N ALA A 320 6.64 15.48 14.89
CA ALA A 320 6.88 16.79 14.27
C ALA A 320 6.73 17.94 15.27
N LEU A 321 5.67 17.92 16.08
CA LEU A 321 5.48 18.92 17.17
C LEU A 321 6.65 18.95 18.14
N CYS A 322 7.20 17.78 18.48
CA CYS A 322 8.35 17.62 19.38
C CYS A 322 9.70 17.82 18.68
N GLY A 323 9.73 18.33 17.46
CA GLY A 323 10.93 18.74 16.74
C GLY A 323 11.64 17.63 15.96
N ALA A 324 10.96 16.52 15.66
CA ALA A 324 11.51 15.50 14.79
C ALA A 324 11.74 16.02 13.38
N THR A 325 12.81 15.56 12.75
CA THR A 325 13.09 15.78 11.34
C THR A 325 12.17 14.90 10.47
N TYR A 326 12.03 15.28 9.21
CA TYR A 326 11.28 14.47 8.23
C TYR A 326 11.80 13.03 8.15
N ASP A 327 13.12 12.84 8.15
CA ASP A 327 13.73 11.51 8.05
C ASP A 327 13.46 10.66 9.31
N GLU A 328 13.46 11.25 10.50
CA GLU A 328 13.09 10.55 11.75
C GLU A 328 11.63 10.09 11.72
N ILE A 329 10.71 10.94 11.29
CA ILE A 329 9.27 10.62 11.14
C ILE A 329 9.07 9.49 10.14
N VAL A 330 9.70 9.58 8.96
CA VAL A 330 9.61 8.53 7.94
C VAL A 330 10.19 7.21 8.46
N GLN A 331 11.32 7.27 9.16
CA GLN A 331 11.96 6.08 9.72
C GLN A 331 11.04 5.39 10.74
N ASP A 332 10.46 6.14 11.71
CA ASP A 332 9.53 5.54 12.67
C ASP A 332 8.31 4.94 11.98
N TYR A 333 7.74 5.63 10.99
CA TYR A 333 6.62 5.08 10.21
C TYR A 333 6.98 3.77 9.52
N MET A 334 8.13 3.72 8.82
CA MET A 334 8.58 2.58 8.04
C MET A 334 8.99 1.37 8.90
N ILE A 335 9.44 1.59 10.14
CA ILE A 335 9.70 0.50 11.11
C ILE A 335 8.46 -0.40 11.28
N SER A 336 7.24 0.15 11.23
CA SER A 336 6.02 -0.68 11.33
C SER A 336 5.85 -1.63 10.14
N TYR A 337 6.29 -1.25 8.96
CA TYR A 337 6.28 -2.14 7.79
C TYR A 337 7.35 -3.23 7.90
N ASP A 338 8.53 -2.90 8.42
CA ASP A 338 9.58 -3.89 8.69
C ASP A 338 9.10 -4.91 9.74
N LEU A 339 8.67 -4.45 10.91
CA LEU A 339 8.24 -5.32 12.01
C LEU A 339 7.09 -6.24 11.64
N LEU A 340 6.09 -5.75 10.90
CA LEU A 340 4.88 -6.49 10.56
C LEU A 340 5.01 -7.33 9.28
N HIS A 341 5.86 -6.94 8.35
CA HIS A 341 5.86 -7.49 6.99
C HIS A 341 7.25 -7.87 6.49
N ASN A 342 8.34 -7.51 7.22
CA ASN A 342 9.74 -7.76 6.84
C ASN A 342 10.05 -7.24 5.44
N ILE A 343 9.77 -5.95 5.20
CA ILE A 343 10.04 -5.31 3.91
C ILE A 343 11.53 -5.01 3.71
N ASP A 344 11.93 -4.74 2.47
CA ASP A 344 13.26 -4.20 2.18
C ASP A 344 13.36 -2.74 2.64
N MET A 345 14.09 -2.51 3.75
CA MET A 345 14.30 -1.18 4.34
C MET A 345 15.36 -0.33 3.63
N ASN A 346 15.93 -0.80 2.51
CA ASN A 346 16.81 0.03 1.69
C ASN A 346 16.00 1.17 1.03
N PRO A 347 16.30 2.47 1.30
CA PRO A 347 15.57 3.61 0.73
C PRO A 347 15.56 3.66 -0.81
N GLU A 348 16.54 3.06 -1.47
CA GLU A 348 16.62 2.99 -2.93
C GLU A 348 15.78 1.86 -3.53
N SER A 349 15.28 0.92 -2.71
CA SER A 349 14.44 -0.18 -3.20
C SER A 349 13.09 0.34 -3.68
N LEU A 350 12.51 -0.35 -4.68
CA LEU A 350 11.16 -0.04 -5.14
C LEU A 350 10.15 -0.23 -4.01
N GLN A 351 10.31 -1.28 -3.21
CA GLN A 351 9.42 -1.62 -2.10
C GLN A 351 9.37 -0.49 -1.05
N TYR A 352 10.53 -0.04 -0.56
CA TYR A 352 10.59 1.06 0.42
C TYR A 352 9.93 2.33 -0.12
N ARG A 353 10.26 2.74 -1.36
CA ARG A 353 9.70 3.96 -1.96
C ARG A 353 8.19 3.90 -2.12
N LEU A 354 7.64 2.74 -2.48
CA LEU A 354 6.20 2.56 -2.64
C LEU A 354 5.45 2.67 -1.30
N PHE A 355 5.97 2.09 -0.21
CA PHE A 355 5.34 2.19 1.10
C PHE A 355 5.53 3.57 1.74
N LYS A 356 6.70 4.19 1.53
CA LYS A 356 6.99 5.56 1.99
C LYS A 356 6.03 6.59 1.37
N MET A 357 5.65 6.44 0.09
CA MET A 357 4.72 7.37 -0.56
C MET A 357 3.43 7.59 0.22
N ARG A 358 2.97 6.60 0.99
CA ARG A 358 1.73 6.72 1.77
C ARG A 358 1.85 7.77 2.87
N ILE A 359 2.93 7.76 3.62
CA ILE A 359 3.16 8.78 4.66
C ILE A 359 3.47 10.13 4.04
N ASP A 360 4.18 10.19 2.93
CA ASP A 360 4.48 11.42 2.21
C ASP A 360 3.18 12.12 1.76
N ASP A 361 2.29 11.40 1.08
CA ASP A 361 0.99 11.89 0.61
C ASP A 361 0.14 12.42 1.79
N ILE A 362 0.13 11.71 2.91
CA ILE A 362 -0.66 12.10 4.09
C ILE A 362 -0.06 13.35 4.76
N LEU A 363 1.26 13.37 4.98
CA LEU A 363 1.94 14.54 5.59
C LEU A 363 1.78 15.79 4.72
N ALA A 364 1.93 15.65 3.40
CA ALA A 364 1.69 16.75 2.46
C ALA A 364 0.26 17.30 2.58
N ALA A 365 -0.74 16.42 2.64
CA ALA A 365 -2.14 16.81 2.78
C ALA A 365 -2.44 17.49 4.12
N ILE A 366 -1.98 16.93 5.25
CA ILE A 366 -2.27 17.49 6.59
C ILE A 366 -1.49 18.75 6.87
N PHE A 367 -0.27 18.91 6.33
CA PHE A 367 0.54 20.12 6.49
C PHE A 367 0.29 21.18 5.40
N GLY A 368 -0.50 20.85 4.38
CA GLY A 368 -0.87 21.78 3.31
C GLY A 368 0.31 22.19 2.44
N THR A 369 1.18 21.25 2.10
CA THR A 369 2.39 21.46 1.29
C THR A 369 2.52 20.43 0.19
N GLU A 370 3.47 20.63 -0.73
CA GLU A 370 3.84 19.62 -1.72
C GLU A 370 4.80 18.59 -1.09
N ILE A 371 4.79 17.35 -1.61
CA ILE A 371 5.61 16.24 -1.09
C ILE A 371 7.10 16.60 -1.12
N GLU A 372 7.56 17.19 -2.21
CA GLU A 372 8.95 17.57 -2.43
C GLU A 372 9.42 18.66 -1.45
N ALA A 373 8.51 19.41 -0.87
CA ALA A 373 8.82 20.46 0.10
C ALA A 373 8.90 19.93 1.55
N LEU A 374 8.34 18.75 1.85
CA LEU A 374 8.28 18.19 3.21
C LEU A 374 9.63 18.20 3.94
N PRO A 375 10.78 17.83 3.33
CA PRO A 375 12.07 17.87 4.04
C PRO A 375 12.58 19.26 4.38
N GLY A 376 12.01 20.31 3.75
CA GLY A 376 12.49 21.70 3.88
C GLY A 376 11.58 22.63 4.67
N ILE A 377 10.38 22.22 5.07
CA ILE A 377 9.48 23.05 5.87
C ILE A 377 9.78 22.95 7.36
N ASP A 378 9.30 23.95 8.13
CA ASP A 378 9.25 23.84 9.59
C ASP A 378 8.12 22.88 10.00
N LEU A 379 8.47 21.60 10.19
CA LEU A 379 7.51 20.54 10.55
C LEU A 379 6.85 20.78 11.90
N ARG A 380 7.57 21.39 12.87
CA ARG A 380 6.99 21.72 14.18
C ARG A 380 5.90 22.78 14.04
N LEU A 381 6.14 23.82 13.25
CA LEU A 381 5.13 24.83 12.96
C LEU A 381 3.94 24.23 12.19
N ALA A 382 4.21 23.41 11.19
CA ALA A 382 3.16 22.74 10.40
C ALA A 382 2.28 21.81 11.26
N ALA A 383 2.88 21.04 12.17
CA ALA A 383 2.15 20.21 13.12
C ALA A 383 1.31 21.04 14.09
N ARG A 384 1.86 22.16 14.58
CA ARG A 384 1.14 23.08 15.43
C ARG A 384 -0.09 23.67 14.71
N ASP A 385 0.06 24.10 13.47
CA ASP A 385 -1.03 24.64 12.65
C ASP A 385 -2.10 23.57 12.36
N TYR A 386 -1.69 22.34 12.11
CA TYR A 386 -2.60 21.21 11.96
C TYR A 386 -3.41 20.95 13.24
N LEU A 387 -2.76 20.91 14.41
CA LEU A 387 -3.42 20.70 15.70
C LEU A 387 -4.38 21.86 16.06
N MET A 388 -4.05 23.09 15.69
CA MET A 388 -5.00 24.21 15.80
C MET A 388 -6.24 24.00 14.92
N ARG A 389 -6.09 23.52 13.69
CA ARG A 389 -7.23 23.14 12.83
C ARG A 389 -8.01 21.96 13.40
N CYS A 390 -7.37 21.07 14.18
CA CYS A 390 -8.03 20.02 14.95
C CYS A 390 -8.82 20.55 16.18
N GLY A 391 -8.81 21.88 16.43
CA GLY A 391 -9.56 22.51 17.51
C GLY A 391 -8.78 22.67 18.83
N MET A 392 -7.49 22.33 18.85
CA MET A 392 -6.65 22.57 20.03
C MET A 392 -6.24 24.04 20.15
N THR A 393 -6.21 24.59 21.34
CA THR A 393 -5.64 25.92 21.58
C THR A 393 -4.12 25.88 21.66
N GLY A 394 -3.46 27.03 21.44
CA GLY A 394 -2.02 27.13 21.57
C GLY A 394 -1.49 26.65 22.93
N ASP A 395 -2.16 26.99 24.02
CA ASP A 395 -1.79 26.57 25.39
C ASP A 395 -1.86 25.03 25.56
N LYS A 396 -2.87 24.37 24.94
CA LYS A 396 -3.01 22.92 24.97
C LYS A 396 -1.92 22.22 24.15
N ILE A 397 -1.57 22.79 23.00
CA ILE A 397 -0.48 22.28 22.15
C ILE A 397 0.85 22.42 22.89
N ASP A 398 1.10 23.57 23.55
CA ASP A 398 2.30 23.79 24.38
C ASP A 398 2.33 22.82 25.58
N LYS A 399 1.17 22.52 26.17
CA LYS A 399 1.08 21.51 27.24
C LYS A 399 1.42 20.12 26.73
N LEU A 400 0.88 19.71 25.58
CA LEU A 400 1.19 18.42 24.97
C LEU A 400 2.67 18.25 24.73
N GLU A 401 3.30 19.24 24.09
CA GLU A 401 4.72 19.25 23.84
C GLU A 401 5.53 19.14 25.15
N ARG A 402 5.23 20.00 26.16
CA ARG A 402 5.93 19.94 27.46
C ARG A 402 5.81 18.58 28.14
N LEU A 403 4.64 17.93 28.12
CA LEU A 403 4.43 16.62 28.74
C LEU A 403 5.29 15.52 28.09
N LEU A 404 5.62 15.69 26.82
CA LEU A 404 6.41 14.72 26.08
C LEU A 404 7.92 14.97 26.14
N VAL A 405 8.35 16.28 26.17
CA VAL A 405 9.78 16.63 26.05
C VAL A 405 10.41 17.10 27.36
N SER A 406 9.63 17.56 28.35
CA SER A 406 10.15 18.10 29.60
C SER A 406 10.31 17.06 30.71
N ASP A 407 11.22 17.33 31.67
CA ASP A 407 11.42 16.51 32.87
C ASP A 407 10.25 16.58 33.85
#